data_bc101ec5d45707a293436ff7556a44c2
#
_entry.id   bc101ec5d45707a293436ff7556a44c2
#
_cell.length_a   1.000
_cell.length_b   1.000
_cell.length_c   1.000
_cell.angle_alpha   90.00
_cell.angle_beta   90.00
_cell.angle_gamma   90.00
#
_symmetry.space_group_name_H-M   'P 1'
#
loop_
_entity.id
_entity.type
_entity.pdbx_description
1 polymer ?
#
loop_
_entity_poly.entity_id
_entity_poly.type
_entity_poly.pdbx_seq_one_letter_code
_entity_poly.pdbx_strand_id
1 'polypeptide(L)'
;MFKSTAYILNPLFLLLAWCIFFYTQKGLLVWVILSLLSIILTAILTSGYNFWRHKLQWFNFLVIYLGQFTFLLMLKNSTARYLSAIIICFLWAFVWWMLKAYFKNYLTPSQVEYLAFKKYWYVLNLWFFVSSCYSLIIFLSLDFYYLVLLVVLVVFSMAKDLFGTGKNLGWLFWTLSVFFFAQVFAVVYFLPVSFYVAGTLLVLWFYYFITLSLDEKKKVKGPIFIILIATIFLLISSLYIIL
;
A
#
# COMPACT_ATOMS: atom_id res chain seq x y z
N MET A 1 -19.54 -20.08 13.17
CA MET A 1 -19.88 -19.81 11.77
C MET A 1 -19.39 -18.42 11.30
N PHE A 2 -19.72 -17.32 11.98
CA PHE A 2 -19.30 -15.95 11.57
C PHE A 2 -17.80 -15.74 11.38
N LYS A 3 -16.93 -16.34 12.20
CA LYS A 3 -15.46 -16.23 12.05
C LYS A 3 -14.92 -16.81 10.73
N SER A 4 -15.65 -17.74 10.10
CA SER A 4 -15.20 -18.39 8.88
C SER A 4 -15.56 -17.63 7.60
N THR A 5 -16.52 -16.73 7.65
CA THR A 5 -17.05 -15.99 6.49
C THR A 5 -16.58 -14.53 6.43
N ALA A 6 -16.04 -13.98 7.52
CA ALA A 6 -15.64 -12.58 7.61
C ALA A 6 -14.63 -12.15 6.50
N TYR A 7 -13.75 -13.07 6.07
CA TYR A 7 -12.76 -12.79 5.02
C TYR A 7 -13.38 -12.64 3.62
N ILE A 8 -14.59 -13.16 3.40
CA ILE A 8 -15.35 -12.98 2.15
C ILE A 8 -16.29 -11.79 2.28
N LEU A 9 -16.95 -11.65 3.44
CA LEU A 9 -17.95 -10.60 3.66
C LEU A 9 -17.35 -9.19 3.63
N ASN A 10 -16.14 -9.01 4.17
CA ASN A 10 -15.50 -7.68 4.17
C ASN A 10 -15.21 -7.16 2.77
N PRO A 11 -14.52 -7.89 1.86
CA PRO A 11 -14.29 -7.42 0.49
C PRO A 11 -15.59 -7.17 -0.28
N LEU A 12 -16.61 -8.01 -0.11
CA LEU A 12 -17.92 -7.78 -0.73
C LEU A 12 -18.58 -6.51 -0.21
N PHE A 13 -18.51 -6.27 1.10
CA PHE A 13 -19.01 -5.04 1.68
C PHE A 13 -18.27 -3.81 1.15
N LEU A 14 -16.92 -3.86 1.04
CA LEU A 14 -16.12 -2.77 0.47
C LEU A 14 -16.52 -2.48 -0.98
N LEU A 15 -16.69 -3.54 -1.79
CA LEU A 15 -17.12 -3.38 -3.17
C LEU A 15 -18.51 -2.73 -3.27
N LEU A 16 -19.47 -3.20 -2.49
CA LEU A 16 -20.81 -2.63 -2.45
C LEU A 16 -20.79 -1.17 -1.99
N ALA A 17 -20.05 -0.86 -0.93
CA ALA A 17 -19.90 0.50 -0.42
C ALA A 17 -19.34 1.45 -1.49
N TRP A 18 -18.30 1.02 -2.22
CA TRP A 18 -17.71 1.80 -3.30
C TRP A 18 -18.66 1.96 -4.49
N CYS A 19 -19.34 0.88 -4.91
CA CYS A 19 -20.31 0.96 -6.01
C CYS A 19 -21.46 1.91 -5.69
N ILE A 20 -22.02 1.83 -4.47
CA ILE A 20 -23.10 2.72 -4.04
C ILE A 20 -22.60 4.16 -3.98
N PHE A 21 -21.43 4.39 -3.39
CA PHE A 21 -20.85 5.74 -3.33
C PHE A 21 -20.60 6.32 -4.73
N PHE A 22 -19.98 5.56 -5.65
CA PHE A 22 -19.69 6.05 -7.00
C PHE A 22 -20.96 6.29 -7.83
N TYR A 23 -22.02 5.54 -7.55
CA TYR A 23 -23.32 5.75 -8.18
C TYR A 23 -24.05 6.98 -7.64
N THR A 24 -24.11 7.11 -6.32
CA THR A 24 -24.89 8.18 -5.65
C THR A 24 -24.13 9.49 -5.55
N GLN A 25 -22.81 9.44 -5.49
CA GLN A 25 -21.88 10.54 -5.19
C GLN A 25 -22.20 11.30 -3.88
N LYS A 26 -22.97 10.66 -2.99
CA LYS A 26 -23.43 11.21 -1.71
C LYS A 26 -22.91 10.40 -0.53
N GLY A 27 -22.76 11.09 0.60
CA GLY A 27 -22.42 10.42 1.86
C GLY A 27 -20.99 9.89 1.93
N LEU A 28 -20.01 10.51 1.25
CA LEU A 28 -18.59 10.12 1.26
C LEU A 28 -18.10 9.72 2.64
N LEU A 29 -18.29 10.60 3.62
CA LEU A 29 -17.80 10.39 4.99
C LEU A 29 -18.44 9.16 5.65
N VAL A 30 -19.73 8.93 5.42
CA VAL A 30 -20.45 7.78 5.96
C VAL A 30 -19.88 6.48 5.38
N TRP A 31 -19.69 6.39 4.05
CA TRP A 31 -19.15 5.21 3.41
C TRP A 31 -17.71 4.92 3.80
N VAL A 32 -16.88 5.96 3.97
CA VAL A 32 -15.50 5.81 4.47
C VAL A 32 -15.51 5.26 5.89
N ILE A 33 -16.29 5.83 6.79
CA ILE A 33 -16.37 5.38 8.20
C ILE A 33 -16.86 3.93 8.27
N LEU A 34 -17.94 3.58 7.57
CA LEU A 34 -18.47 2.22 7.56
C LEU A 34 -17.46 1.21 7.03
N SER A 35 -16.71 1.57 5.99
CA SER A 35 -15.66 0.72 5.43
C SER A 35 -14.49 0.53 6.40
N LEU A 36 -14.03 1.59 7.06
CA LEU A 36 -12.99 1.51 8.10
C LEU A 36 -13.45 0.63 9.27
N LEU A 37 -14.68 0.79 9.74
CA LEU A 37 -15.25 -0.05 10.78
C LEU A 37 -15.33 -1.51 10.37
N SER A 38 -15.68 -1.81 9.12
CA SER A 38 -15.73 -3.17 8.60
C SER A 38 -14.34 -3.83 8.57
N ILE A 39 -13.27 -3.08 8.22
CA ILE A 39 -11.89 -3.55 8.26
C ILE A 39 -11.46 -3.85 9.70
N ILE A 40 -11.74 -2.96 10.64
CA ILE A 40 -11.39 -3.14 12.05
C ILE A 40 -12.12 -4.37 12.61
N LEU A 41 -13.42 -4.50 12.35
CA LEU A 41 -14.21 -5.65 12.80
C LEU A 41 -13.63 -6.96 12.24
N THR A 42 -13.29 -6.98 10.94
CA THR A 42 -12.70 -8.17 10.31
C THR A 42 -11.31 -8.48 10.89
N ALA A 43 -10.50 -7.46 11.20
CA ALA A 43 -9.22 -7.64 11.87
C ALA A 43 -9.38 -8.27 13.26
N ILE A 44 -10.34 -7.81 14.06
CA ILE A 44 -10.64 -8.36 15.38
C ILE A 44 -11.12 -9.83 15.26
N LEU A 45 -12.04 -10.10 14.33
CA LEU A 45 -12.57 -11.46 14.12
C LEU A 45 -11.51 -12.44 13.63
N THR A 46 -10.57 -11.97 12.81
CA THR A 46 -9.51 -12.80 12.21
C THR A 46 -8.39 -13.08 13.21
N SER A 47 -7.93 -12.07 13.95
CA SER A 47 -6.79 -12.18 14.86
C SER A 47 -7.17 -12.57 16.29
N GLY A 48 -8.43 -12.35 16.71
CA GLY A 48 -8.90 -12.65 18.05
C GLY A 48 -8.03 -11.98 19.13
N TYR A 49 -7.52 -12.78 20.08
CA TYR A 49 -6.66 -12.27 21.18
C TYR A 49 -5.34 -11.64 20.71
N ASN A 50 -4.89 -11.92 19.50
CA ASN A 50 -3.66 -11.36 18.95
C ASN A 50 -3.84 -9.97 18.32
N PHE A 51 -5.06 -9.40 18.34
CA PHE A 51 -5.34 -8.09 17.72
C PHE A 51 -4.37 -7.01 18.19
N TRP A 52 -4.21 -6.82 19.47
CA TRP A 52 -3.36 -5.78 20.06
C TRP A 52 -1.88 -6.01 19.81
N ARG A 53 -1.44 -7.26 19.64
CA ARG A 53 -0.04 -7.60 19.32
C ARG A 53 0.33 -7.13 17.91
N HIS A 54 -0.64 -7.06 17.00
CA HIS A 54 -0.44 -6.68 15.60
C HIS A 54 -1.00 -5.28 15.26
N LYS A 55 -1.11 -4.38 16.26
CA LYS A 55 -1.70 -3.04 16.09
C LYS A 55 -1.13 -2.23 14.93
N LEU A 56 0.19 -2.33 14.69
CA LEU A 56 0.87 -1.61 13.60
C LEU A 56 0.43 -2.14 12.23
N GLN A 57 0.26 -3.43 12.09
CA GLN A 57 -0.26 -4.06 10.87
C GLN A 57 -1.68 -3.59 10.56
N TRP A 58 -2.54 -3.51 11.58
CA TRP A 58 -3.92 -3.03 11.40
C TRP A 58 -3.97 -1.54 11.05
N PHE A 59 -3.12 -0.74 11.67
CA PHE A 59 -2.95 0.66 11.29
C PHE A 59 -2.55 0.78 9.81
N ASN A 60 -1.57 0.02 9.36
CA ASN A 60 -1.17 0.00 7.95
C ASN A 60 -2.33 -0.39 7.02
N PHE A 61 -3.20 -1.33 7.43
CA PHE A 61 -4.37 -1.71 6.63
C PHE A 61 -5.37 -0.56 6.48
N LEU A 62 -5.59 0.22 7.53
CA LEU A 62 -6.47 1.39 7.44
C LEU A 62 -5.88 2.45 6.49
N VAL A 63 -4.58 2.69 6.58
CA VAL A 63 -3.88 3.64 5.69
C VAL A 63 -3.91 3.16 4.24
N ILE A 64 -3.69 1.86 4.01
CA ILE A 64 -3.78 1.22 2.69
C ILE A 64 -5.18 1.43 2.10
N TYR A 65 -6.22 1.16 2.88
CA TYR A 65 -7.59 1.38 2.43
C TYR A 65 -7.84 2.82 2.01
N LEU A 66 -7.41 3.79 2.83
CA LEU A 66 -7.56 5.21 2.50
C LEU A 66 -6.83 5.59 1.21
N GLY A 67 -5.61 5.08 1.02
CA GLY A 67 -4.85 5.29 -0.22
C GLY A 67 -5.56 4.71 -1.45
N GLN A 68 -6.06 3.48 -1.35
CA GLN A 68 -6.81 2.83 -2.43
C GLN A 68 -8.11 3.57 -2.75
N PHE A 69 -8.85 3.99 -1.72
CA PHE A 69 -10.08 4.73 -1.89
C PHE A 69 -9.82 6.07 -2.58
N THR A 70 -8.83 6.83 -2.13
CA THR A 70 -8.42 8.10 -2.75
C THR A 70 -7.98 7.89 -4.19
N PHE A 71 -7.22 6.82 -4.48
CA PHE A 71 -6.83 6.45 -5.83
C PHE A 71 -8.06 6.25 -6.74
N LEU A 72 -9.06 5.49 -6.27
CA LEU A 72 -10.30 5.26 -7.02
C LEU A 72 -11.06 6.56 -7.30
N LEU A 73 -11.06 7.51 -6.34
CA LEU A 73 -11.69 8.83 -6.54
C LEU A 73 -11.03 9.63 -7.66
N MET A 74 -9.71 9.52 -7.83
CA MET A 74 -8.93 10.27 -8.81
C MET A 74 -9.00 9.68 -10.24
N LEU A 75 -9.54 8.47 -10.40
CA LEU A 75 -9.77 7.89 -11.71
C LEU A 75 -10.93 8.59 -12.42
N LYS A 76 -10.64 9.27 -13.53
CA LYS A 76 -11.66 9.97 -14.35
C LYS A 76 -12.58 9.00 -15.07
N ASN A 77 -12.03 7.91 -15.61
CA ASN A 77 -12.80 6.93 -16.37
C ASN A 77 -13.59 6.01 -15.43
N SER A 78 -14.93 6.01 -15.57
CA SER A 78 -15.83 5.20 -14.74
C SER A 78 -15.55 3.69 -14.89
N THR A 79 -15.33 3.20 -16.11
CA THR A 79 -15.00 1.78 -16.34
C THR A 79 -13.71 1.37 -15.64
N ALA A 80 -12.66 2.18 -15.79
CA ALA A 80 -11.38 1.94 -15.10
C ALA A 80 -11.56 1.96 -13.57
N ARG A 81 -12.40 2.84 -13.04
CA ARG A 81 -12.72 2.94 -11.61
C ARG A 81 -13.38 1.67 -11.09
N TYR A 82 -14.42 1.18 -11.76
CA TYR A 82 -15.11 -0.05 -11.35
C TYR A 82 -14.22 -1.29 -11.49
N LEU A 83 -13.46 -1.42 -12.58
CA LEU A 83 -12.51 -2.52 -12.75
C LEU A 83 -11.43 -2.50 -11.65
N SER A 84 -10.87 -1.34 -11.35
CA SER A 84 -9.88 -1.20 -10.27
C SER A 84 -10.50 -1.53 -8.91
N ALA A 85 -11.73 -1.11 -8.63
CA ALA A 85 -12.44 -1.45 -7.40
C ALA A 85 -12.62 -2.98 -7.25
N ILE A 86 -13.00 -3.67 -8.31
CA ILE A 86 -13.14 -5.13 -8.33
C ILE A 86 -11.78 -5.80 -8.03
N ILE A 87 -10.71 -5.38 -8.72
CA ILE A 87 -9.36 -5.94 -8.52
C ILE A 87 -8.91 -5.73 -7.07
N ILE A 88 -9.09 -4.53 -6.53
CA ILE A 88 -8.72 -4.22 -5.14
C ILE A 88 -9.51 -5.09 -4.15
N CYS A 89 -10.80 -5.32 -4.39
CA CYS A 89 -11.61 -6.19 -3.53
C CYS A 89 -11.14 -7.65 -3.58
N PHE A 90 -10.75 -8.18 -4.76
CA PHE A 90 -10.13 -9.50 -4.85
C PHE A 90 -8.80 -9.57 -4.07
N LEU A 91 -7.97 -8.52 -4.15
CA LEU A 91 -6.74 -8.43 -3.36
C LEU A 91 -7.03 -8.44 -1.87
N TRP A 92 -8.06 -7.73 -1.38
CA TRP A 92 -8.47 -7.77 0.02
C TRP A 92 -8.98 -9.15 0.44
N ALA A 93 -9.76 -9.85 -0.41
CA ALA A 93 -10.20 -11.21 -0.14
C ALA A 93 -9.02 -12.16 0.04
N PHE A 94 -8.02 -12.05 -0.84
CA PHE A 94 -6.80 -12.84 -0.77
C PHE A 94 -5.99 -12.55 0.50
N VAL A 95 -5.83 -11.27 0.86
CA VAL A 95 -5.14 -10.87 2.10
C VAL A 95 -5.82 -11.43 3.35
N TRP A 96 -7.14 -11.30 3.44
CA TRP A 96 -7.90 -11.85 4.56
C TRP A 96 -7.81 -13.37 4.63
N TRP A 97 -7.80 -14.05 3.49
CA TRP A 97 -7.60 -15.49 3.43
C TRP A 97 -6.21 -15.89 3.94
N MET A 98 -5.15 -15.22 3.51
CA MET A 98 -3.77 -15.44 3.98
C MET A 98 -3.62 -15.17 5.47
N LEU A 99 -4.19 -14.09 5.97
CA LEU A 99 -4.16 -13.77 7.41
C LEU A 99 -4.92 -14.78 8.24
N LYS A 100 -6.06 -15.26 7.76
CA LYS A 100 -6.82 -16.33 8.44
C LYS A 100 -5.99 -17.60 8.53
N ALA A 101 -5.29 -17.99 7.46
CA ALA A 101 -4.40 -19.14 7.46
C ALA A 101 -3.25 -18.95 8.46
N TYR A 102 -2.62 -17.78 8.46
CA TYR A 102 -1.53 -17.43 9.37
C TYR A 102 -1.95 -17.50 10.85
N PHE A 103 -3.12 -16.93 11.24
CA PHE A 103 -3.57 -16.92 12.63
C PHE A 103 -4.18 -18.24 13.10
N LYS A 104 -4.59 -19.13 12.20
CA LYS A 104 -5.25 -20.40 12.56
C LYS A 104 -4.35 -21.62 12.53
N ASN A 105 -3.11 -21.51 12.09
CA ASN A 105 -2.17 -22.63 11.92
C ASN A 105 -2.68 -23.79 11.02
N TYR A 106 -3.71 -23.57 10.20
CA TYR A 106 -4.33 -24.65 9.42
C TYR A 106 -3.60 -25.03 8.13
N LEU A 107 -2.84 -24.15 7.58
CA LEU A 107 -1.88 -24.34 6.50
C LEU A 107 -0.81 -23.32 6.82
N THR A 108 0.20 -23.74 7.56
CA THR A 108 1.28 -22.83 7.92
C THR A 108 2.03 -22.45 6.64
N PRO A 109 1.71 -21.31 6.00
CA PRO A 109 2.73 -20.70 5.21
C PRO A 109 3.90 -20.55 6.17
N SER A 110 5.07 -21.00 5.77
CA SER A 110 6.26 -20.81 6.56
C SER A 110 6.32 -19.32 6.91
N GLN A 111 6.88 -18.93 8.05
CA GLN A 111 7.02 -17.50 8.39
C GLN A 111 7.65 -16.72 7.23
N VAL A 112 8.49 -17.38 6.44
CA VAL A 112 9.14 -16.86 5.24
C VAL A 112 8.13 -16.53 4.13
N GLU A 113 7.15 -17.42 3.87
CA GLU A 113 6.10 -17.19 2.85
C GLU A 113 5.17 -16.05 3.24
N TYR A 114 4.78 -15.97 4.52
CA TYR A 114 3.98 -14.87 5.02
C TYR A 114 4.74 -13.53 4.93
N LEU A 115 6.03 -13.51 5.28
CA LEU A 115 6.85 -12.30 5.19
C LEU A 115 7.04 -11.87 3.74
N ALA A 116 7.28 -12.81 2.82
CA ALA A 116 7.37 -12.55 1.39
C ALA A 116 6.05 -11.97 0.84
N PHE A 117 4.92 -12.58 1.17
CA PHE A 117 3.60 -12.07 0.80
C PHE A 117 3.37 -10.64 1.34
N LYS A 118 3.63 -10.40 2.62
CA LYS A 118 3.47 -9.11 3.28
C LYS A 118 4.31 -8.01 2.61
N LYS A 119 5.54 -8.35 2.18
CA LYS A 119 6.41 -7.46 1.42
C LYS A 119 5.74 -7.00 0.12
N TYR A 120 5.28 -7.93 -0.72
CA TYR A 120 4.63 -7.59 -2.00
C TYR A 120 3.32 -6.84 -1.79
N TRP A 121 2.56 -7.22 -0.76
CA TRP A 121 1.35 -6.52 -0.37
C TRP A 121 1.62 -5.05 -0.04
N TYR A 122 2.65 -4.75 0.75
CA TYR A 122 3.00 -3.37 1.10
C TYR A 122 3.53 -2.59 -0.09
N VAL A 123 4.34 -3.21 -0.95
CA VAL A 123 4.85 -2.59 -2.17
C VAL A 123 3.70 -2.15 -3.08
N LEU A 124 2.74 -3.06 -3.35
CA LEU A 124 1.58 -2.76 -4.19
C LEU A 124 0.72 -1.62 -3.59
N ASN A 125 0.48 -1.68 -2.30
CA ASN A 125 -0.38 -0.68 -1.65
C ASN A 125 0.29 0.67 -1.46
N LEU A 126 1.60 0.69 -1.29
CA LEU A 126 2.36 1.93 -1.31
C LEU A 126 2.22 2.64 -2.67
N TRP A 127 2.14 1.88 -3.77
CA TRP A 127 1.88 2.45 -5.08
C TRP A 127 0.54 3.19 -5.15
N PHE A 128 -0.54 2.57 -4.69
CA PHE A 128 -1.84 3.24 -4.61
C PHE A 128 -1.77 4.50 -3.75
N PHE A 129 -1.15 4.39 -2.58
CA PHE A 129 -1.05 5.48 -1.63
C PHE A 129 -0.24 6.66 -2.16
N VAL A 130 0.96 6.41 -2.70
CA VAL A 130 1.84 7.47 -3.25
C VAL A 130 1.25 8.10 -4.50
N SER A 131 0.68 7.30 -5.41
CA SER A 131 -0.03 7.82 -6.58
C SER A 131 -1.19 8.72 -6.17
N SER A 132 -1.91 8.38 -5.10
CA SER A 132 -2.96 9.23 -4.52
C SER A 132 -2.40 10.54 -3.97
N CYS A 133 -1.27 10.49 -3.24
CA CYS A 133 -0.64 11.71 -2.71
C CYS A 133 -0.24 12.67 -3.84
N TYR A 134 0.39 12.18 -4.90
CA TYR A 134 0.73 13.02 -6.05
C TYR A 134 -0.51 13.56 -6.77
N SER A 135 -1.57 12.75 -6.90
CA SER A 135 -2.82 13.23 -7.49
C SER A 135 -3.50 14.32 -6.65
N LEU A 136 -3.44 14.22 -5.31
CA LEU A 136 -3.96 15.25 -4.40
C LEU A 136 -3.21 16.56 -4.52
N ILE A 137 -1.88 16.53 -4.73
CA ILE A 137 -1.10 17.74 -5.00
C ILE A 137 -1.57 18.38 -6.32
N ILE A 138 -1.70 17.59 -7.39
CA ILE A 138 -2.02 18.07 -8.72
C ILE A 138 -3.46 18.60 -8.81
N PHE A 139 -4.43 17.86 -8.28
CA PHE A 139 -5.85 18.16 -8.48
C PHE A 139 -6.47 19.03 -7.36
N LEU A 140 -5.97 18.91 -6.14
CA LEU A 140 -6.50 19.66 -4.99
C LEU A 140 -5.54 20.74 -4.47
N SER A 141 -4.38 20.89 -5.11
CA SER A 141 -3.36 21.88 -4.72
C SER A 141 -2.99 21.78 -3.23
N LEU A 142 -2.98 20.57 -2.67
CA LEU A 142 -2.57 20.37 -1.29
C LEU A 142 -1.09 20.65 -1.14
N ASP A 143 -0.73 21.26 -0.01
CA ASP A 143 0.65 21.60 0.29
C ASP A 143 1.54 20.35 0.28
N PHE A 144 2.59 20.41 -0.51
CA PHE A 144 3.58 19.35 -0.68
C PHE A 144 4.14 18.83 0.65
N TYR A 145 4.43 19.73 1.60
CA TYR A 145 5.05 19.37 2.88
C TYR A 145 4.21 18.41 3.74
N TYR A 146 2.89 18.61 3.78
CA TYR A 146 1.99 17.71 4.51
C TYR A 146 1.98 16.31 3.91
N LEU A 147 2.04 16.21 2.58
CA LEU A 147 2.04 14.92 1.90
C LEU A 147 3.39 14.20 2.01
N VAL A 148 4.51 14.93 1.98
CA VAL A 148 5.84 14.36 2.31
C VAL A 148 5.82 13.75 3.70
N LEU A 149 5.37 14.49 4.71
CA LEU A 149 5.29 14.00 6.08
C LEU A 149 4.43 12.74 6.18
N LEU A 150 3.29 12.74 5.52
CA LEU A 150 2.35 11.62 5.52
C LEU A 150 2.94 10.38 4.83
N VAL A 151 3.60 10.53 3.68
CA VAL A 151 4.29 9.43 2.99
C VAL A 151 5.42 8.87 3.86
N VAL A 152 6.21 9.74 4.49
CA VAL A 152 7.28 9.35 5.41
C VAL A 152 6.75 8.51 6.57
N LEU A 153 5.65 8.94 7.22
CA LEU A 153 5.04 8.20 8.32
C LEU A 153 4.53 6.82 7.87
N VAL A 154 3.93 6.74 6.69
CA VAL A 154 3.42 5.47 6.14
C VAL A 154 4.56 4.53 5.78
N VAL A 155 5.59 5.01 5.08
CA VAL A 155 6.78 4.22 4.74
C VAL A 155 7.48 3.71 6.00
N PHE A 156 7.65 4.56 7.02
CA PHE A 156 8.22 4.19 8.31
C PHE A 156 7.39 3.10 9.00
N SER A 157 6.08 3.27 9.05
CA SER A 157 5.14 2.32 9.66
C SER A 157 5.17 0.96 8.96
N MET A 158 5.12 0.93 7.61
CA MET A 158 5.20 -0.29 6.82
C MET A 158 6.54 -1.00 6.98
N ALA A 159 7.62 -0.23 6.93
CA ALA A 159 8.96 -0.75 7.10
C ALA A 159 9.16 -1.33 8.52
N LYS A 160 8.74 -0.63 9.58
CA LYS A 160 8.79 -1.12 10.95
C LYS A 160 8.00 -2.42 11.15
N ASP A 161 6.84 -2.54 10.50
CA ASP A 161 6.02 -3.76 10.58
C ASP A 161 6.63 -4.94 9.78
N LEU A 162 7.38 -4.67 8.72
CA LEU A 162 8.11 -5.71 7.96
C LEU A 162 9.33 -6.24 8.72
N PHE A 163 10.09 -5.36 9.35
CA PHE A 163 11.38 -5.70 9.95
C PHE A 163 11.33 -5.92 11.48
N GLY A 164 10.24 -5.47 12.12
CA GLY A 164 10.08 -5.55 13.58
C GLY A 164 10.06 -6.97 14.19
N THR A 165 10.08 -8.00 13.35
CA THR A 165 10.05 -9.40 13.77
C THR A 165 11.40 -10.11 13.75
N GLY A 166 12.49 -9.49 13.30
CA GLY A 166 13.63 -10.33 12.96
C GLY A 166 15.06 -9.85 13.18
N LYS A 167 15.38 -8.59 13.38
CA LYS A 167 16.77 -8.16 13.70
C LYS A 167 16.78 -6.72 14.21
N ASN A 168 17.72 -6.45 15.13
CA ASN A 168 18.11 -5.12 15.57
C ASN A 168 18.79 -4.32 14.43
N LEU A 169 18.05 -4.06 13.35
CA LEU A 169 18.48 -3.01 12.45
C LEU A 169 18.44 -1.73 13.25
N GLY A 170 19.62 -1.14 13.46
CA GLY A 170 19.74 0.02 14.33
C GLY A 170 18.80 1.15 13.91
N TRP A 171 18.31 1.91 14.88
CA TRP A 171 17.45 3.09 14.64
C TRP A 171 17.99 4.03 13.55
N LEU A 172 19.30 4.09 13.40
CA LEU A 172 20.01 4.86 12.36
C LEU A 172 19.60 4.41 10.94
N PHE A 173 19.52 3.09 10.70
CA PHE A 173 19.09 2.57 9.40
C PHE A 173 17.66 3.00 9.05
N TRP A 174 16.77 2.98 10.05
CA TRP A 174 15.39 3.43 9.88
C TRP A 174 15.30 4.92 9.55
N THR A 175 16.04 5.74 10.29
CA THR A 175 16.07 7.20 10.09
C THR A 175 16.62 7.54 8.70
N LEU A 176 17.73 6.91 8.31
CA LEU A 176 18.31 7.10 6.99
C LEU A 176 17.37 6.67 5.85
N SER A 177 16.66 5.56 6.05
CA SER A 177 15.69 5.07 5.06
C SER A 177 14.54 6.04 4.86
N VAL A 178 13.95 6.51 5.94
CA VAL A 178 12.86 7.48 5.94
C VAL A 178 13.30 8.79 5.28
N PHE A 179 14.49 9.28 5.61
CA PHE A 179 15.06 10.47 5.02
C PHE A 179 15.31 10.31 3.52
N PHE A 180 15.85 9.16 3.11
CA PHE A 180 16.04 8.82 1.70
C PHE A 180 14.72 8.83 0.92
N PHE A 181 13.65 8.22 1.48
CA PHE A 181 12.34 8.23 0.83
C PHE A 181 11.73 9.61 0.73
N ALA A 182 11.91 10.47 1.73
CA ALA A 182 11.47 11.86 1.67
C ALA A 182 12.17 12.61 0.51
N GLN A 183 13.47 12.39 0.34
CA GLN A 183 14.24 12.98 -0.76
C GLN A 183 13.77 12.44 -2.13
N VAL A 184 13.61 11.12 -2.27
CA VAL A 184 13.11 10.53 -3.52
C VAL A 184 11.72 11.06 -3.86
N PHE A 185 10.82 11.15 -2.88
CA PHE A 185 9.49 11.72 -3.08
C PHE A 185 9.57 13.18 -3.56
N ALA A 186 10.44 13.98 -2.94
CA ALA A 186 10.64 15.38 -3.32
C ALA A 186 11.21 15.50 -4.75
N VAL A 187 12.23 14.71 -5.09
CA VAL A 187 12.82 14.72 -6.43
C VAL A 187 11.81 14.35 -7.50
N VAL A 188 11.04 13.28 -7.25
CA VAL A 188 10.02 12.81 -8.20
C VAL A 188 8.89 13.84 -8.38
N TYR A 189 8.56 14.61 -7.35
CA TYR A 189 7.57 15.69 -7.44
C TYR A 189 7.94 16.77 -8.47
N PHE A 190 9.23 17.08 -8.59
CA PHE A 190 9.71 18.09 -9.55
C PHE A 190 9.88 17.55 -10.97
N LEU A 191 9.72 16.24 -11.19
CA LEU A 191 9.77 15.67 -12.52
C LEU A 191 8.44 15.89 -13.27
N PRO A 192 8.48 16.22 -14.56
CA PRO A 192 7.29 16.40 -15.40
C PRO A 192 6.69 15.03 -15.78
N VAL A 193 6.28 14.24 -14.81
CA VAL A 193 5.75 12.89 -15.02
C VAL A 193 4.32 12.77 -14.48
N SER A 194 3.55 11.83 -15.03
CA SER A 194 2.22 11.55 -14.49
C SER A 194 2.30 11.00 -13.07
N PHE A 195 1.28 11.23 -12.25
CA PHE A 195 1.24 10.74 -10.88
C PHE A 195 1.32 9.21 -10.76
N TYR A 196 0.91 8.46 -11.78
CA TYR A 196 1.10 7.00 -11.86
C TYR A 196 2.57 6.63 -12.00
N VAL A 197 3.29 7.33 -12.89
CA VAL A 197 4.73 7.13 -13.09
C VAL A 197 5.49 7.54 -11.84
N ALA A 198 5.15 8.67 -11.24
CA ALA A 198 5.75 9.14 -9.99
C ALA A 198 5.58 8.10 -8.87
N GLY A 199 4.37 7.56 -8.69
CA GLY A 199 4.10 6.48 -7.74
C GLY A 199 4.92 5.23 -8.04
N THR A 200 5.03 4.82 -9.31
CA THR A 200 5.79 3.64 -9.72
C THR A 200 7.28 3.79 -9.44
N LEU A 201 7.87 4.95 -9.74
CA LEU A 201 9.27 5.23 -9.46
C LEU A 201 9.58 5.08 -7.96
N LEU A 202 8.78 5.71 -7.11
CA LEU A 202 9.01 5.65 -5.67
C LEU A 202 8.86 4.23 -5.12
N VAL A 203 7.89 3.49 -5.61
CA VAL A 203 7.64 2.10 -5.17
C VAL A 203 8.74 1.14 -5.63
N LEU A 204 9.32 1.33 -6.83
CA LEU A 204 10.48 0.57 -7.27
C LEU A 204 11.67 0.75 -6.31
N TRP A 205 11.92 1.99 -5.88
CA TRP A 205 12.98 2.28 -4.89
C TRP A 205 12.66 1.68 -3.52
N PHE A 206 11.41 1.72 -3.06
CA PHE A 206 10.99 1.07 -1.83
C PHE A 206 11.17 -0.45 -1.88
N TYR A 207 10.76 -1.08 -2.96
CA TYR A 207 10.94 -2.51 -3.19
C TYR A 207 12.42 -2.91 -3.15
N TYR A 208 13.26 -2.15 -3.83
CA TYR A 208 14.70 -2.35 -3.83
C TYR A 208 15.29 -2.25 -2.43
N PHE A 209 14.93 -1.21 -1.70
CA PHE A 209 15.36 -0.98 -0.33
C PHE A 209 14.98 -2.15 0.60
N ILE A 210 13.73 -2.60 0.55
CA ILE A 210 13.29 -3.75 1.35
C ILE A 210 14.05 -5.01 0.95
N THR A 211 14.30 -5.22 -0.34
CA THR A 211 15.02 -6.42 -0.81
C THR A 211 16.44 -6.45 -0.32
N LEU A 212 17.13 -5.30 -0.36
CA LEU A 212 18.47 -5.14 0.22
C LEU A 212 18.52 -5.47 1.71
N SER A 213 17.52 -5.01 2.44
CA SER A 213 17.47 -5.15 3.90
C SER A 213 17.12 -6.57 4.36
N LEU A 214 16.39 -7.34 3.54
CA LEU A 214 15.97 -8.71 3.87
C LEU A 214 16.96 -9.78 3.39
N ASP A 215 17.69 -9.54 2.29
CA ASP A 215 18.58 -10.51 1.63
C ASP A 215 20.07 -10.21 1.91
N GLU A 216 20.53 -10.49 3.13
CA GLU A 216 21.94 -10.28 3.53
C GLU A 216 22.97 -11.11 2.74
N LYS A 217 22.55 -12.13 1.96
CA LYS A 217 23.45 -13.10 1.32
C LYS A 217 23.46 -13.11 -0.19
N LYS A 218 22.55 -12.43 -0.88
CA LYS A 218 22.50 -12.44 -2.34
C LYS A 218 23.24 -11.26 -2.96
N LYS A 219 24.05 -11.54 -3.99
CA LYS A 219 24.73 -10.53 -4.80
C LYS A 219 23.72 -9.57 -5.41
N VAL A 220 23.64 -8.37 -4.83
CA VAL A 220 22.63 -7.33 -5.08
C VAL A 220 22.76 -6.65 -6.45
N LYS A 221 23.78 -7.00 -7.27
CA LYS A 221 24.06 -6.29 -8.53
C LYS A 221 22.95 -6.39 -9.58
N GLY A 222 22.29 -7.53 -9.70
CA GLY A 222 21.23 -7.74 -10.70
C GLY A 222 19.97 -6.88 -10.49
N PRO A 223 19.38 -6.86 -9.29
CA PRO A 223 18.19 -6.04 -9.02
C PRO A 223 18.40 -4.54 -9.21
N ILE A 224 19.58 -4.00 -8.86
CA ILE A 224 19.89 -2.57 -9.07
C ILE A 224 19.80 -2.21 -10.55
N PHE A 225 20.43 -3.01 -11.40
CA PHE A 225 20.47 -2.75 -12.83
C PHE A 225 19.06 -2.77 -13.45
N ILE A 226 18.22 -3.73 -13.06
CA ILE A 226 16.83 -3.81 -13.52
C ILE A 226 16.03 -2.58 -13.09
N ILE A 227 16.18 -2.12 -11.85
CA ILE A 227 15.47 -0.96 -11.34
C ILE A 227 15.94 0.32 -12.03
N LEU A 228 17.24 0.47 -12.26
CA LEU A 228 17.78 1.62 -13.02
C LEU A 228 17.22 1.63 -14.44
N ILE A 229 17.23 0.50 -15.16
CA ILE A 229 16.66 0.42 -16.51
C ILE A 229 15.16 0.74 -16.49
N ALA A 230 14.40 0.15 -15.56
CA ALA A 230 12.98 0.42 -15.43
C ALA A 230 12.70 1.90 -15.12
N THR A 231 13.52 2.53 -14.27
CA THR A 231 13.41 3.95 -13.95
C THR A 231 13.67 4.82 -15.18
N ILE A 232 14.73 4.54 -15.94
CA ILE A 232 15.07 5.26 -17.17
C ILE A 232 13.96 5.08 -18.21
N PHE A 233 13.47 3.84 -18.40
CA PHE A 233 12.40 3.54 -19.35
C PHE A 233 11.11 4.28 -19.02
N LEU A 234 10.70 4.31 -17.74
CA LEU A 234 9.52 5.03 -17.27
C LEU A 234 9.66 6.55 -17.46
N LEU A 235 10.85 7.11 -17.22
CA LEU A 235 11.12 8.53 -17.45
C LEU A 235 11.01 8.89 -18.93
N ILE A 236 11.63 8.10 -19.80
CA ILE A 236 11.59 8.33 -21.26
C ILE A 236 10.16 8.21 -21.78
N SER A 237 9.43 7.15 -21.38
CA SER A 237 8.05 6.95 -21.83
C SER A 237 7.10 8.07 -21.37
N SER A 238 7.33 8.63 -20.18
CA SER A 238 6.51 9.73 -19.67
C SER A 238 6.78 11.07 -20.38
N LEU A 239 8.02 11.32 -20.78
CA LEU A 239 8.39 12.51 -21.55
C LEU A 239 7.78 12.48 -22.96
N TYR A 240 7.67 11.30 -23.55
CA TYR A 240 7.07 11.14 -24.90
C TYR A 240 5.55 11.39 -24.94
N ILE A 241 4.86 11.27 -23.81
CA ILE A 241 3.41 11.54 -23.72
C ILE A 241 3.12 13.05 -23.54
N ILE A 242 4.11 13.84 -23.15
CA ILE A 242 3.97 15.27 -22.88
C ILE A 242 4.32 16.12 -24.13
N LEU A 243 5.05 15.58 -25.09
CA LEU A 243 5.36 16.15 -26.39
C LEU A 243 4.29 15.81 -27.43
#